data_13061556438ccfe48e7349ac8a0b99b3
#
_entry.id   13061556438ccfe48e7349ac8a0b99b3
#
_cell.length_a   1.000
_cell.length_b   1.000
_cell.length_c   1.000
_cell.angle_alpha   90.00
_cell.angle_beta   90.00
_cell.angle_gamma   90.00
#
_symmetry.space_group_name_H-M   'P 1'
#
loop_
_entity.id
_entity.type
_entity.pdbx_description
1 polymer ?
#
loop_
_entity_poly.entity_id
_entity_poly.type
_entity_poly.pdbx_seq_one_letter_code
_entity_poly.pdbx_strand_id
1 'polypeptide(L)' 'MIPAIYEPVCGKNGKTYSNINALQVEECRLGKEIGVAYIGTCSKFFGQFIVGTLIKT' A
#
# COMPACT_ATOMS: atom_id res chain seq x y z
N MET A 1 -26.56 8.03 -4.80
CA MET A 1 -25.46 7.16 -4.61
C MET A 1 -24.14 7.90 -4.55
N ILE A 2 -23.30 7.50 -3.65
CA ILE A 2 -22.04 8.18 -3.51
C ILE A 2 -20.94 7.37 -4.11
N PRO A 3 -20.22 7.93 -5.05
CA PRO A 3 -19.18 7.16 -5.70
C PRO A 3 -18.04 6.92 -4.71
N ALA A 4 -17.36 5.86 -4.91
CA ALA A 4 -16.22 5.55 -4.10
C ALA A 4 -15.14 6.57 -4.38
N ILE A 5 -14.50 7.01 -3.33
CA ILE A 5 -13.44 7.98 -3.49
C ILE A 5 -12.15 7.25 -3.70
N TYR A 6 -11.43 7.65 -4.72
CA TYR A 6 -10.16 7.04 -5.00
C TYR A 6 -9.07 7.83 -4.27
N GLU A 7 -8.68 7.32 -3.13
CA GLU A 7 -7.60 7.91 -2.35
C GLU A 7 -6.64 6.79 -2.03
N PRO A 8 -5.75 6.47 -2.94
CA PRO A 8 -4.95 5.26 -2.80
C PRO A 8 -4.03 5.29 -1.60
N VAL A 9 -3.80 4.11 -1.07
CA VAL A 9 -2.86 3.96 0.04
C VAL A 9 -1.96 2.79 -0.31
N CYS A 10 -0.75 2.85 0.15
CA CYS A 10 0.19 1.76 -0.05
C CYS A 10 0.23 0.92 1.22
N GLY A 11 -0.12 -0.35 1.09
CA GLY A 11 -0.07 -1.23 2.23
C GLY A 11 1.35 -1.64 2.54
N LYS A 12 1.57 -2.06 3.77
CA LYS A 12 2.90 -2.48 4.17
C LYS A 12 3.33 -3.76 3.46
N ASN A 13 2.37 -4.42 2.82
CA ASN A 13 2.67 -5.60 2.03
C ASN A 13 3.11 -5.25 0.60
N GLY A 14 3.23 -3.96 0.30
CA GLY A 14 3.69 -3.54 -1.02
C GLY A 14 2.61 -3.44 -2.07
N LYS A 15 1.36 -3.53 -1.68
CA LYS A 15 0.26 -3.44 -2.64
C LYS A 15 -0.47 -2.13 -2.50
N THR A 16 -0.89 -1.57 -3.63
CA THR A 16 -1.66 -0.35 -3.63
C THR A 16 -3.14 -0.68 -3.56
N TYR A 17 -3.84 -0.03 -2.66
CA TYR A 17 -5.27 -0.20 -2.52
C TYR A 17 -5.94 1.11 -2.90
N SER A 18 -7.13 1.03 -3.47
CA SER A 18 -7.80 2.23 -3.97
C SER A 18 -8.20 3.19 -2.85
N ASN A 19 -8.37 2.67 -1.64
CA ASN A 19 -8.60 3.53 -0.48
C ASN A 19 -8.39 2.68 0.76
N ILE A 20 -8.46 3.32 1.91
CA ILE A 20 -8.21 2.63 3.16
C ILE A 20 -9.24 1.53 3.41
N ASN A 21 -10.46 1.72 2.92
CA ASN A 21 -11.48 0.71 3.12
C ASN A 21 -11.14 -0.57 2.37
N ALA A 22 -10.59 -0.43 1.17
CA ALA A 22 -10.21 -1.58 0.39
C ALA A 22 -9.11 -2.36 1.11
N LEU A 23 -8.20 -1.65 1.74
CA LEU A 23 -7.15 -2.29 2.48
C LEU A 23 -7.73 -3.05 3.66
N GLN A 24 -8.70 -2.45 4.34
CA GLN A 24 -9.31 -3.09 5.49
C GLN A 24 -10.10 -4.33 5.09
N VAL A 25 -10.72 -4.30 3.93
CA VAL A 25 -11.43 -5.46 3.45
C VAL A 25 -10.45 -6.61 3.23
N GLU A 26 -9.30 -6.29 2.69
CA GLU A 26 -8.30 -7.30 2.45
C GLU A 26 -7.76 -7.85 3.76
N GLU A 27 -7.57 -7.00 4.75
CA GLU A 27 -7.13 -7.45 6.06
C GLU A 27 -8.12 -8.44 6.64
N CYS A 28 -9.41 -8.13 6.46
CA CYS A 28 -10.43 -9.00 6.97
C CYS A 28 -10.43 -10.33 6.23
N ARG A 29 -10.24 -10.28 4.93
CA ARG A 29 -10.23 -11.49 4.13
C ARG A 29 -9.06 -12.39 4.51
N LEU A 30 -7.91 -11.80 4.76
CA LEU A 30 -6.73 -12.55 5.10
C LEU A 30 -6.66 -12.94 6.56
N GLY A 31 -7.46 -12.29 7.38
CA GLY A 31 -7.44 -12.58 8.79
C GLY A 31 -6.20 -12.04 9.47
N LYS A 32 -5.58 -11.05 8.91
CA LYS A 32 -4.42 -10.45 9.54
C LYS A 32 -4.27 -9.01 9.12
N GLU A 33 -3.55 -8.28 9.91
CA GLU A 33 -3.35 -6.87 9.66
C GLU A 33 -2.31 -6.63 8.59
N ILE A 34 -2.58 -5.69 7.71
CA ILE A 34 -1.61 -5.30 6.69
C ILE A 34 -0.98 -3.99 7.09
N GLY A 35 -1.83 -3.01 7.42
CA GLY A 35 -1.34 -1.70 7.79
C GLY A 35 -1.01 -0.84 6.59
N VAL A 36 -1.02 0.47 6.79
CA VAL A 36 -0.71 1.41 5.73
C VAL A 36 0.73 1.86 5.87
N ALA A 37 1.48 1.73 4.81
CA ALA A 37 2.86 2.20 4.80
C ALA A 37 2.90 3.71 4.60
N TYR A 38 2.11 4.19 3.63
CA TYR A 38 2.00 5.62 3.41
C TYR A 38 0.81 5.88 2.49
N ILE A 39 0.41 7.13 2.42
CA ILE A 39 -0.71 7.53 1.58
C ILE A 39 -0.21 7.71 0.16
N GLY A 40 -0.96 7.21 -0.78
CA GLY A 40 -0.59 7.29 -2.18
C GLY A 40 -0.30 5.91 -2.71
N THR A 41 -0.03 5.81 -4.00
CA THR A 41 0.26 4.52 -4.60
C THR A 41 1.65 4.07 -4.20
N CYS A 42 1.84 2.77 -4.14
CA CYS A 42 3.15 2.25 -3.85
C CYS A 42 4.08 2.59 -4.99
N SER A 43 5.27 3.01 -4.67
CA SER A 43 6.24 3.35 -5.69
C SER A 43 7.33 2.31 -5.70
N LYS A 44 7.19 1.36 -6.60
CA LYS A 44 8.15 0.35 -6.73
C LYS A 44 9.50 0.89 -7.04
N PHE A 45 9.51 1.86 -7.87
CA PHE A 45 10.75 2.46 -8.27
C PHE A 45 11.48 3.05 -7.07
N PHE A 46 10.74 3.75 -6.27
CA PHE A 46 11.30 4.36 -5.11
C PHE A 46 11.81 3.33 -4.12
N GLY A 47 11.02 2.36 -3.86
CA GLY A 47 11.40 1.34 -2.93
C GLY A 47 12.60 0.59 -3.39
N GLN A 48 12.63 0.27 -4.64
CA GLN A 48 13.70 -0.45 -5.18
C GLN A 48 15.00 0.32 -5.08
N PHE A 49 14.91 1.57 -5.37
CA PHE A 49 16.07 2.39 -5.32
C PHE A 49 16.67 2.42 -3.94
N ILE A 50 15.86 2.57 -2.97
CA ILE A 50 16.30 2.60 -1.65
C ILE A 50 17.02 1.40 -1.26
N VAL A 51 16.46 0.32 -1.62
CA VAL A 51 17.05 -0.87 -1.28
C VAL A 51 18.28 -1.12 -1.99
N GLY A 52 18.21 -0.94 -3.19
CA GLY A 52 19.27 -1.31 -3.98
C GLY A 52 20.42 -0.59 -3.74
N THR A 53 20.30 0.40 -3.43
CA THR A 53 21.41 1.08 -3.43
C THR A 53 22.11 1.07 -2.35
N LEU A 54 21.84 1.20 -1.88
CA LEU A 54 22.45 1.30 -0.89
C LEU A 54 22.94 0.39 -0.41
N ILE A 55 22.64 -0.14 -0.46
CA ILE A 55 22.96 -1.01 0.11
C ILE A 55 23.86 -1.63 -0.32
N LYS A 56 24.05 -1.67 -0.84
CA LYS A 56 24.76 -2.17 -1.18
C LYS A 56 25.58 -1.87 -1.36
N THR A 57 25.62 -1.63 -1.24
CA THR A 57 26.32 -1.37 -1.24
C THR A 57 26.71 -1.34 -0.78
#